data_bde96adaf0319372c950c2dcd02b6ea1
#
_entry.id   bde96adaf0319372c950c2dcd02b6ea1
#
_cell.length_a   1.000
_cell.length_b   1.000
_cell.length_c   1.000
_cell.angle_alpha   90.00
_cell.angle_beta   90.00
_cell.angle_gamma   90.00
#
_symmetry.space_group_name_H-M   'P 1'
#
loop_
_entity.id
_entity.type
_entity.pdbx_description
1 polymer ?
#
loop_
_entity_poly.entity_id
_entity_poly.type
_entity_poly.pdbx_seq_one_letter_code
_entity_poly.pdbx_strand_id
1 'polypeptide(L)'
;MNIKIFFKSLEGAYSENTIRSYRSDYMHYSNWCQKYNYDPLNINEDKFSDYILQMGESLTVATIQRRVASLSSIFNLTKSTNPTKEPVVILTIKRLRRKFGKPQKQATPLTYDILTKLKNVCSDDIVGLRNKLLLQLGYETMRRRSEICQFRFEDLQHHGNHKHALLLRHSKTDQYNQGKIIPISDELSELILSWSLAI
;
A
#
# COMPACT_ATOMS: atom_id res chain seq x y z
N MET A 1 18.23 13.79 18.96
CA MET A 1 16.76 13.92 18.76
C MET A 1 16.08 12.66 19.23
N ASN A 2 14.96 12.75 19.99
CA ASN A 2 14.22 11.57 20.40
C ASN A 2 13.34 11.09 19.23
N ILE A 3 13.67 9.95 18.64
CA ILE A 3 12.99 9.40 17.46
C ILE A 3 11.51 9.09 17.71
N LYS A 4 11.11 8.78 18.95
CA LYS A 4 9.70 8.55 19.31
C LYS A 4 8.88 9.85 19.18
N ILE A 5 9.45 10.98 19.62
CA ILE A 5 8.83 12.30 19.50
C ILE A 5 8.70 12.68 18.02
N PHE A 6 9.74 12.41 17.22
CA PHE A 6 9.71 12.62 15.78
C PHE A 6 8.57 11.89 15.11
N PHE A 7 8.41 10.57 15.33
CA PHE A 7 7.31 9.84 14.71
C PHE A 7 5.92 10.30 15.15
N LYS A 8 5.80 10.78 16.39
CA LYS A 8 4.55 11.39 16.88
C LYS A 8 4.23 12.71 16.16
N SER A 9 5.24 13.51 15.83
CA SER A 9 5.03 14.78 15.10
C SER A 9 4.58 14.61 13.64
N LEU A 10 4.64 13.37 13.09
CA LEU A 10 4.15 13.07 11.74
C LEU A 10 2.63 12.78 11.71
N GLU A 11 2.01 12.56 12.87
CA GLU A 11 0.57 12.30 12.98
C GLU A 11 -0.23 13.50 12.45
N GLY A 12 -1.27 13.21 11.66
CA GLY A 12 -2.07 14.25 10.99
C GLY A 12 -1.45 14.79 9.69
N ALA A 13 -0.11 14.79 9.54
CA ALA A 13 0.55 15.22 8.30
C ALA A 13 0.77 14.06 7.30
N TYR A 14 0.90 12.84 7.81
CA TYR A 14 1.08 11.63 7.01
C TYR A 14 0.05 10.57 7.38
N SER A 15 -0.30 9.69 6.40
CA SER A 15 -1.18 8.56 6.68
C SER A 15 -0.53 7.60 7.69
N GLU A 16 -1.33 6.93 8.52
CA GLU A 16 -0.84 5.93 9.48
C GLU A 16 0.02 4.84 8.83
N ASN A 17 -0.34 4.40 7.62
CA ASN A 17 0.43 3.41 6.87
C ASN A 17 1.81 3.94 6.46
N THR A 18 1.92 5.23 6.11
CA THR A 18 3.21 5.88 5.82
C THR A 18 4.06 5.95 7.07
N ILE A 19 3.50 6.39 8.19
CA ILE A 19 4.20 6.47 9.48
C ILE A 19 4.66 5.07 9.92
N ARG A 20 3.82 4.05 9.79
CA ARG A 20 4.15 2.65 10.09
C ARG A 20 5.32 2.15 9.22
N SER A 21 5.30 2.45 7.93
CA SER A 21 6.37 2.08 7.01
C SER A 21 7.69 2.78 7.37
N TYR A 22 7.66 4.09 7.61
CA TYR A 22 8.83 4.86 8.04
C TYR A 22 9.41 4.32 9.35
N ARG A 23 8.56 4.04 10.33
CA ARG A 23 8.98 3.46 11.60
C ARG A 23 9.64 2.10 11.44
N SER A 24 9.04 1.20 10.66
CA SER A 24 9.60 -0.12 10.38
C SER A 24 10.94 -0.05 9.67
N ASP A 25 11.06 0.81 8.65
CA ASP A 25 12.28 0.97 7.88
C ASP A 25 13.40 1.62 8.71
N TYR A 26 13.06 2.60 9.53
CA TYR A 26 14.02 3.23 10.46
C TYR A 26 14.49 2.25 11.54
N MET A 27 13.61 1.48 12.12
CA MET A 27 13.98 0.46 13.13
C MET A 27 14.96 -0.57 12.55
N HIS A 28 14.70 -1.07 11.35
CA HIS A 28 15.62 -1.99 10.67
C HIS A 28 17.01 -1.35 10.46
N TYR A 29 17.02 -0.10 10.00
CA TYR A 29 18.27 0.64 9.78
C TYR A 29 18.99 0.96 11.10
N SER A 30 18.28 1.45 12.12
CA SER A 30 18.82 1.78 13.42
C SER A 30 19.44 0.55 14.13
N ASN A 31 18.78 -0.62 14.03
CA ASN A 31 19.35 -1.87 14.56
C ASN A 31 20.64 -2.26 13.86
N TRP A 32 20.72 -2.03 12.53
CA TRP A 32 21.97 -2.23 11.80
C TRP A 32 23.05 -1.24 12.27
N CYS A 33 22.74 0.04 12.41
CA CYS A 33 23.68 1.04 12.92
C CYS A 33 24.17 0.66 14.31
N GLN A 34 23.29 0.23 15.20
CA GLN A 34 23.64 -0.18 16.56
C GLN A 34 24.63 -1.37 16.57
N LYS A 35 24.42 -2.34 15.68
CA LYS A 35 25.32 -3.50 15.55
C LYS A 35 26.78 -3.10 15.23
N TYR A 36 26.95 -1.99 14.51
CA TYR A 36 28.26 -1.50 14.08
C TYR A 36 28.72 -0.22 14.81
N ASN A 37 28.03 0.17 15.89
CA ASN A 37 28.29 1.37 16.67
C ASN A 37 28.27 2.68 15.84
N TYR A 38 27.33 2.79 14.90
CA TYR A 38 27.13 4.02 14.13
C TYR A 38 25.95 4.82 14.67
N ASP A 39 26.05 6.17 14.56
CA ASP A 39 24.90 7.06 14.81
C ASP A 39 23.95 7.00 13.59
N PRO A 40 22.67 6.57 13.76
CA PRO A 40 21.72 6.49 12.66
C PRO A 40 21.43 7.82 11.97
N LEU A 41 21.63 8.96 12.65
CA LEU A 41 21.34 10.29 12.09
C LEU A 41 22.60 11.03 11.60
N ASN A 42 23.77 10.43 11.79
CA ASN A 42 25.06 11.01 11.37
C ASN A 42 25.97 9.94 10.79
N ILE A 43 25.52 9.32 9.70
CA ILE A 43 26.26 8.27 8.98
C ILE A 43 26.79 8.83 7.66
N ASN A 44 28.00 8.41 7.27
CA ASN A 44 28.55 8.77 5.97
C ASN A 44 28.02 7.85 4.87
N GLU A 45 28.22 8.25 3.62
CA GLU A 45 27.72 7.59 2.42
C GLU A 45 28.32 6.20 2.22
N ASP A 46 29.58 5.96 2.58
CA ASP A 46 30.23 4.65 2.43
C ASP A 46 29.59 3.63 3.36
N LYS A 47 29.41 3.97 4.63
CA LYS A 47 28.73 3.11 5.61
C LYS A 47 27.26 2.87 5.26
N PHE A 48 26.60 3.89 4.74
CA PHE A 48 25.24 3.72 4.25
C PHE A 48 25.18 2.81 3.02
N SER A 49 26.20 2.85 2.15
CA SER A 49 26.34 1.90 1.02
C SER A 49 26.57 0.46 1.51
N ASP A 50 27.37 0.26 2.58
CA ASP A 50 27.55 -1.07 3.22
C ASP A 50 26.20 -1.63 3.71
N TYR A 51 25.38 -0.79 4.34
CA TYR A 51 24.02 -1.19 4.74
C TYR A 51 23.16 -1.63 3.55
N ILE A 52 23.23 -0.90 2.42
CA ILE A 52 22.51 -1.23 1.21
C ILE A 52 23.01 -2.57 0.61
N LEU A 53 24.31 -2.79 0.58
CA LEU A 53 24.91 -4.03 0.07
C LEU A 53 24.47 -5.23 0.91
N GLN A 54 24.47 -5.11 2.22
CA GLN A 54 24.01 -6.19 3.10
C GLN A 54 22.51 -6.48 2.91
N MET A 55 21.66 -5.47 2.72
CA MET A 55 20.27 -5.71 2.35
C MET A 55 20.13 -6.46 1.02
N GLY A 56 21.08 -6.26 0.08
CA GLY A 56 21.10 -6.92 -1.22
C GLY A 56 21.26 -8.44 -1.16
N GLU A 57 21.74 -8.99 -0.04
CA GLU A 57 21.89 -10.42 0.18
C GLU A 57 20.57 -11.15 0.44
N SER A 58 19.57 -10.45 0.98
CA SER A 58 18.31 -11.06 1.43
C SER A 58 17.04 -10.41 0.87
N LEU A 59 17.12 -9.18 0.37
CA LEU A 59 15.95 -8.41 -0.06
C LEU A 59 15.94 -8.14 -1.55
N THR A 60 14.74 -7.98 -2.10
CA THR A 60 14.58 -7.54 -3.48
C THR A 60 15.01 -6.08 -3.64
N VAL A 61 15.51 -5.73 -4.84
CA VAL A 61 15.93 -4.36 -5.16
C VAL A 61 14.78 -3.36 -4.97
N ALA A 62 13.55 -3.75 -5.29
CA ALA A 62 12.37 -2.91 -5.06
C ALA A 62 12.16 -2.59 -3.57
N THR A 63 12.35 -3.57 -2.68
CA THR A 63 12.27 -3.37 -1.24
C THR A 63 13.37 -2.45 -0.74
N ILE A 64 14.60 -2.62 -1.24
CA ILE A 64 15.74 -1.76 -0.88
C ILE A 64 15.47 -0.32 -1.30
N GLN A 65 15.04 -0.10 -2.54
CA GLN A 65 14.71 1.26 -3.04
C GLN A 65 13.61 1.92 -2.21
N ARG A 66 12.55 1.18 -1.85
CA ARG A 66 11.49 1.70 -0.99
C ARG A 66 12.03 2.10 0.40
N ARG A 67 12.88 1.26 1.03
CA ARG A 67 13.50 1.58 2.33
C ARG A 67 14.40 2.80 2.24
N VAL A 68 15.24 2.88 1.22
CA VAL A 68 16.12 4.04 1.01
C VAL A 68 15.29 5.32 0.83
N ALA A 69 14.17 5.26 0.11
CA ALA A 69 13.26 6.39 -0.04
C ALA A 69 12.63 6.82 1.31
N SER A 70 12.21 5.85 2.13
CA SER A 70 11.71 6.13 3.49
C SER A 70 12.77 6.80 4.36
N LEU A 71 14.00 6.27 4.36
CA LEU A 71 15.12 6.85 5.11
C LEU A 71 15.50 8.24 4.61
N SER A 72 15.51 8.45 3.28
CA SER A 72 15.73 9.77 2.70
C SER A 72 14.73 10.80 3.21
N SER A 73 13.45 10.43 3.29
CA SER A 73 12.41 11.30 3.86
C SER A 73 12.68 11.61 5.35
N ILE A 74 13.09 10.60 6.12
CA ILE A 74 13.41 10.78 7.55
C ILE A 74 14.61 11.71 7.73
N PHE A 75 15.71 11.51 7.00
CA PHE A 75 16.87 12.39 7.06
C PHE A 75 16.51 13.84 6.73
N ASN A 76 15.72 14.07 5.68
CA ASN A 76 15.28 15.41 5.30
C ASN A 76 14.41 16.05 6.39
N LEU A 77 13.43 15.33 6.94
CA LEU A 77 12.52 15.83 7.98
C LEU A 77 13.24 16.08 9.32
N THR A 78 14.26 15.30 9.61
CA THR A 78 15.09 15.49 10.83
C THR A 78 16.20 16.50 10.64
N LYS A 79 16.35 17.06 9.44
CA LYS A 79 17.46 17.96 9.06
C LYS A 79 18.84 17.34 9.30
N SER A 80 18.93 16.01 9.24
CA SER A 80 20.18 15.26 9.35
C SER A 80 20.88 15.18 7.99
N THR A 81 22.18 14.85 8.01
CA THR A 81 22.93 14.55 6.77
C THR A 81 22.23 13.42 6.02
N ASN A 82 21.93 13.63 4.75
CA ASN A 82 21.20 12.67 3.96
C ASN A 82 22.13 11.92 2.97
N PRO A 83 22.69 10.76 3.33
CA PRO A 83 23.62 10.03 2.47
C PRO A 83 22.95 9.43 1.24
N THR A 84 21.63 9.33 1.22
CA THR A 84 20.90 8.65 0.12
C THR A 84 21.03 9.37 -1.23
N LYS A 85 21.42 10.64 -1.21
CA LYS A 85 21.59 11.48 -2.41
C LYS A 85 23.02 11.47 -2.95
N GLU A 86 23.95 10.86 -2.23
CA GLU A 86 25.35 10.82 -2.59
C GLU A 86 25.62 9.89 -3.78
N PRO A 87 26.52 10.26 -4.70
CA PRO A 87 26.80 9.48 -5.90
C PRO A 87 27.16 8.02 -5.62
N VAL A 88 27.92 7.75 -4.57
CA VAL A 88 28.34 6.38 -4.20
C VAL A 88 27.12 5.51 -3.84
N VAL A 89 26.13 6.06 -3.12
CA VAL A 89 24.91 5.36 -2.74
C VAL A 89 24.02 5.10 -3.98
N ILE A 90 23.86 6.12 -4.83
CA ILE A 90 23.10 5.99 -6.09
C ILE A 90 23.73 4.89 -6.98
N LEU A 91 25.05 4.89 -7.11
CA LEU A 91 25.78 3.89 -7.91
C LEU A 91 25.66 2.50 -7.30
N THR A 92 25.69 2.36 -5.98
CA THR A 92 25.49 1.09 -5.27
C THR A 92 24.11 0.50 -5.58
N ILE A 93 23.05 1.30 -5.50
CA ILE A 93 21.69 0.87 -5.86
C ILE A 93 21.61 0.47 -7.34
N LYS A 94 22.24 1.25 -8.24
CA LYS A 94 22.29 0.91 -9.69
C LYS A 94 23.00 -0.42 -9.95
N ARG A 95 24.11 -0.70 -9.25
CA ARG A 95 24.84 -1.98 -9.35
C ARG A 95 23.97 -3.14 -8.88
N LEU A 96 23.29 -3.02 -7.72
CA LEU A 96 22.35 -4.02 -7.24
C LEU A 96 21.21 -4.27 -8.23
N ARG A 97 20.65 -3.20 -8.81
CA ARG A 97 19.60 -3.31 -9.82
C ARG A 97 20.06 -4.06 -11.07
N ARG A 98 21.28 -3.81 -11.55
CA ARG A 98 21.84 -4.54 -12.69
C ARG A 98 22.10 -6.01 -12.36
N LYS A 99 22.60 -6.31 -11.16
CA LYS A 99 22.97 -7.67 -10.76
C LYS A 99 21.77 -8.53 -10.37
N PHE A 100 20.79 -7.97 -9.66
CA PHE A 100 19.68 -8.72 -9.03
C PHE A 100 18.30 -8.22 -9.43
N GLY A 101 18.21 -7.16 -10.24
CA GLY A 101 16.93 -6.61 -10.65
C GLY A 101 16.19 -7.59 -11.56
N LYS A 102 15.03 -8.03 -11.08
CA LYS A 102 14.09 -8.86 -11.85
C LYS A 102 12.81 -8.05 -12.06
N PRO A 103 12.14 -8.21 -13.20
CA PRO A 103 10.80 -7.68 -13.37
C PRO A 103 9.88 -8.21 -12.25
N GLN A 104 9.04 -7.35 -11.72
CA GLN A 104 8.04 -7.81 -10.76
C GLN A 104 7.07 -8.74 -11.49
N LYS A 105 6.81 -9.92 -10.90
CA LYS A 105 5.80 -10.83 -11.42
C LYS A 105 4.43 -10.15 -11.28
N GLN A 106 3.79 -9.92 -12.41
CA GLN A 106 2.43 -9.41 -12.42
C GLN A 106 1.48 -10.49 -11.90
N ALA A 107 0.48 -10.08 -11.12
CA ALA A 107 -0.61 -10.96 -10.75
C ALA A 107 -1.43 -11.32 -11.99
N THR A 108 -2.01 -12.52 -12.00
CA THR A 108 -2.97 -12.91 -13.02
C THR A 108 -4.18 -11.98 -12.96
N PRO A 109 -4.59 -11.37 -14.08
CA PRO A 109 -5.75 -10.49 -14.08
C PRO A 109 -7.02 -11.27 -13.75
N LEU A 110 -7.92 -10.68 -12.99
CA LEU A 110 -9.25 -11.20 -12.74
C LEU A 110 -10.12 -10.91 -13.99
N THR A 111 -10.20 -11.87 -14.90
CA THR A 111 -11.10 -11.79 -16.07
C THR A 111 -12.51 -12.20 -15.68
N TYR A 112 -13.51 -11.92 -16.54
CA TYR A 112 -14.90 -12.33 -16.30
C TYR A 112 -15.04 -13.85 -16.15
N ASP A 113 -14.35 -14.64 -16.98
CA ASP A 113 -14.37 -16.10 -16.89
C ASP A 113 -13.81 -16.62 -15.56
N ILE A 114 -12.74 -15.99 -15.07
CA ILE A 114 -12.16 -16.33 -13.77
C ILE A 114 -13.10 -15.91 -12.63
N LEU A 115 -13.70 -14.73 -12.72
CA LEU A 115 -14.70 -14.26 -11.76
C LEU A 115 -15.86 -15.26 -11.65
N THR A 116 -16.43 -15.67 -12.79
CA THR A 116 -17.55 -16.63 -12.83
C THR A 116 -17.16 -17.96 -12.19
N LYS A 117 -15.98 -18.51 -12.52
CA LYS A 117 -15.48 -19.74 -11.90
C LYS A 117 -15.31 -19.61 -10.39
N LEU A 118 -14.77 -18.47 -9.92
CA LEU A 118 -14.60 -18.21 -8.49
C LEU A 118 -15.93 -18.07 -7.75
N LYS A 119 -16.92 -17.42 -8.37
CA LYS A 119 -18.27 -17.31 -7.79
C LYS A 119 -18.95 -18.68 -7.68
N ASN A 120 -18.77 -19.55 -8.65
CA ASN A 120 -19.37 -20.90 -8.67
C ASN A 120 -18.80 -21.85 -7.59
N VAL A 121 -17.58 -21.60 -7.09
CA VAL A 121 -16.99 -22.40 -5.99
C VAL A 121 -17.26 -21.82 -4.60
N CYS A 122 -17.90 -20.64 -4.52
CA CYS A 122 -18.34 -20.10 -3.24
C CYS A 122 -19.50 -20.93 -2.69
N SER A 123 -19.47 -21.22 -1.38
CA SER A 123 -20.55 -21.92 -0.68
C SER A 123 -21.87 -21.13 -0.72
N ASP A 124 -22.99 -21.82 -0.42
CA ASP A 124 -24.33 -21.18 -0.40
C ASP A 124 -24.70 -20.68 1.01
N ASP A 125 -23.69 -20.50 1.88
CA ASP A 125 -23.83 -19.92 3.21
C ASP A 125 -23.51 -18.41 3.23
N ILE A 126 -23.61 -17.79 4.40
CA ILE A 126 -23.29 -16.37 4.58
C ILE A 126 -21.84 -16.02 4.19
N VAL A 127 -20.90 -16.95 4.37
CA VAL A 127 -19.49 -16.75 3.99
C VAL A 127 -19.35 -16.74 2.48
N GLY A 128 -20.05 -17.66 1.79
CA GLY A 128 -20.07 -17.70 0.35
C GLY A 128 -20.74 -16.46 -0.26
N LEU A 129 -21.85 -16.00 0.30
CA LEU A 129 -22.51 -14.76 -0.13
C LEU A 129 -21.56 -13.56 0.00
N ARG A 130 -20.87 -13.41 1.14
CA ARG A 130 -19.84 -12.38 1.34
C ARG A 130 -18.74 -12.47 0.28
N ASN A 131 -18.27 -13.68 0.01
CA ASN A 131 -17.19 -13.90 -0.95
C ASN A 131 -17.63 -13.56 -2.38
N LYS A 132 -18.85 -13.97 -2.79
CA LYS A 132 -19.44 -13.60 -4.08
C LYS A 132 -19.54 -12.08 -4.21
N LEU A 133 -20.03 -11.40 -3.17
CA LEU A 133 -20.12 -9.92 -3.13
C LEU A 133 -18.74 -9.27 -3.28
N LEU A 134 -17.73 -9.69 -2.51
CA LEU A 134 -16.40 -9.10 -2.56
C LEU A 134 -15.72 -9.30 -3.92
N LEU A 135 -15.90 -10.45 -4.55
CA LEU A 135 -15.37 -10.75 -5.89
C LEU A 135 -16.00 -9.84 -6.94
N GLN A 136 -17.34 -9.74 -6.94
CA GLN A 136 -18.09 -8.91 -7.88
C GLN A 136 -17.78 -7.42 -7.69
N LEU A 137 -17.78 -6.95 -6.43
CA LEU A 137 -17.46 -5.58 -6.07
C LEU A 137 -16.04 -5.19 -6.50
N GLY A 138 -15.06 -6.07 -6.26
CA GLY A 138 -13.68 -5.85 -6.66
C GLY A 138 -13.52 -5.79 -8.19
N TYR A 139 -14.22 -6.66 -8.91
CA TYR A 139 -14.18 -6.74 -10.37
C TYR A 139 -14.82 -5.51 -11.03
N GLU A 140 -16.04 -5.16 -10.66
CA GLU A 140 -16.75 -4.05 -11.30
C GLU A 140 -16.17 -2.69 -10.94
N THR A 141 -15.84 -2.47 -9.68
CA THR A 141 -15.39 -1.16 -9.23
C THR A 141 -13.91 -0.93 -9.47
N MET A 142 -13.11 -1.98 -9.62
CA MET A 142 -11.63 -1.95 -9.75
C MET A 142 -10.97 -1.07 -8.67
N ARG A 143 -11.55 -1.09 -7.46
CA ARG A 143 -11.07 -0.29 -6.34
C ARG A 143 -10.00 -1.03 -5.54
N ARG A 144 -9.20 -0.23 -4.81
CA ARG A 144 -8.22 -0.79 -3.88
C ARG A 144 -8.94 -1.49 -2.72
N ARG A 145 -8.31 -2.53 -2.14
CA ARG A 145 -8.86 -3.24 -0.98
C ARG A 145 -9.34 -2.29 0.13
N SER A 146 -8.56 -1.26 0.46
CA SER A 146 -8.93 -0.27 1.48
C SER A 146 -10.14 0.56 1.11
N GLU A 147 -10.37 0.81 -0.18
CA GLU A 147 -11.53 1.54 -0.69
C GLU A 147 -12.77 0.63 -0.65
N ILE A 148 -12.62 -0.64 -1.06
CA ILE A 148 -13.71 -1.65 -0.99
C ILE A 148 -14.20 -1.83 0.45
N CYS A 149 -13.28 -1.92 1.43
CA CYS A 149 -13.64 -2.09 2.84
C CYS A 149 -14.28 -0.83 3.49
N GLN A 150 -14.35 0.29 2.79
CA GLN A 150 -14.97 1.52 3.29
C GLN A 150 -16.41 1.72 2.80
N PHE A 151 -16.86 0.95 1.80
CA PHE A 151 -18.23 1.05 1.35
C PHE A 151 -19.21 0.68 2.45
N ARG A 152 -20.30 1.44 2.53
CA ARG A 152 -21.41 1.25 3.45
C ARG A 152 -22.68 1.01 2.64
N PHE A 153 -23.71 0.44 3.24
CA PHE A 153 -25.01 0.28 2.58
C PHE A 153 -25.62 1.60 2.13
N GLU A 154 -25.40 2.67 2.89
CA GLU A 154 -25.83 4.03 2.57
C GLU A 154 -25.19 4.59 1.30
N ASP A 155 -24.08 4.02 0.85
CA ASP A 155 -23.36 4.44 -0.35
C ASP A 155 -24.01 3.90 -1.64
N LEU A 156 -24.93 2.92 -1.52
CA LEU A 156 -25.72 2.42 -2.64
C LEU A 156 -26.76 3.47 -3.02
N GLN A 157 -26.67 3.97 -4.24
CA GLN A 157 -27.56 4.97 -4.81
C GLN A 157 -28.38 4.36 -5.94
N HIS A 158 -29.68 4.64 -5.92
CA HIS A 158 -30.61 4.26 -6.98
C HIS A 158 -30.91 5.48 -7.85
N HIS A 159 -30.52 5.39 -9.09
CA HIS A 159 -30.85 6.38 -10.10
C HIS A 159 -31.94 5.79 -10.99
N GLY A 160 -33.04 6.47 -11.25
CA GLY A 160 -34.19 5.97 -12.02
C GLY A 160 -33.78 5.13 -13.26
N ASN A 161 -34.69 4.28 -13.78
CA ASN A 161 -34.46 3.35 -14.91
C ASN A 161 -33.46 2.22 -14.63
N HIS A 162 -33.53 1.57 -13.46
CA HIS A 162 -32.67 0.43 -13.07
C HIS A 162 -31.16 0.74 -13.10
N LYS A 163 -30.78 1.97 -12.81
CA LYS A 163 -29.38 2.36 -12.70
C LYS A 163 -28.97 2.41 -11.25
N HIS A 164 -27.92 1.68 -10.91
CA HIS A 164 -27.35 1.62 -9.57
C HIS A 164 -25.95 2.18 -9.59
N ALA A 165 -25.53 2.82 -8.50
CA ALA A 165 -24.20 3.35 -8.33
C ALA A 165 -23.74 3.25 -6.87
N LEU A 166 -22.44 3.21 -6.64
CA LEU A 166 -21.82 3.29 -5.32
C LEU A 166 -21.09 4.61 -5.18
N LEU A 167 -21.30 5.29 -4.07
CA LEU A 167 -20.53 6.47 -3.68
C LEU A 167 -19.22 6.07 -3.02
N LEU A 168 -18.10 6.29 -3.69
CA LEU A 168 -16.76 6.20 -3.08
C LEU A 168 -16.47 7.53 -2.39
N ARG A 169 -16.61 7.59 -1.06
CA ARG A 169 -16.45 8.83 -0.28
C ARG A 169 -15.01 9.34 -0.26
N HIS A 170 -14.03 8.44 -0.22
CA HIS A 170 -12.62 8.81 -0.14
C HIS A 170 -11.78 7.87 -0.99
N SER A 171 -10.77 8.42 -1.67
CA SER A 171 -9.75 7.62 -2.34
C SER A 171 -8.36 8.17 -2.06
N LYS A 172 -7.32 7.34 -2.25
CA LYS A 172 -5.92 7.75 -2.04
C LYS A 172 -5.51 8.95 -2.91
N THR A 173 -6.19 9.16 -4.05
CA THR A 173 -5.90 10.22 -5.01
C THR A 173 -6.85 11.40 -4.91
N ASP A 174 -7.91 11.28 -4.13
CA ASP A 174 -8.87 12.34 -3.87
C ASP A 174 -8.44 13.14 -2.63
N GLN A 175 -7.59 14.12 -2.84
CA GLN A 175 -7.06 14.98 -1.78
C GLN A 175 -8.09 15.97 -1.22
N TYR A 176 -9.17 16.22 -1.94
CA TYR A 176 -10.20 17.19 -1.58
C TYR A 176 -11.50 16.56 -1.09
N ASN A 177 -11.53 15.21 -0.95
CA ASN A 177 -12.70 14.46 -0.47
C ASN A 177 -13.99 14.76 -1.28
N GLN A 178 -13.87 14.94 -2.59
CA GLN A 178 -15.01 15.19 -3.47
C GLN A 178 -15.87 13.94 -3.66
N GLY A 179 -15.31 12.77 -3.42
CA GLY A 179 -15.94 11.49 -3.65
C GLY A 179 -16.08 11.16 -5.14
N LYS A 180 -16.52 9.95 -5.43
CA LYS A 180 -16.75 9.50 -6.81
C LYS A 180 -17.94 8.56 -6.87
N ILE A 181 -18.86 8.81 -7.79
CA ILE A 181 -19.95 7.89 -8.10
C ILE A 181 -19.44 6.83 -9.08
N ILE A 182 -19.64 5.56 -8.75
CA ILE A 182 -19.21 4.41 -9.54
C ILE A 182 -20.47 3.66 -9.98
N PRO A 183 -20.80 3.64 -11.27
CA PRO A 183 -21.90 2.82 -11.79
C PRO A 183 -21.64 1.34 -11.51
N ILE A 184 -22.66 0.61 -11.16
CA ILE A 184 -22.62 -0.84 -10.90
C ILE A 184 -23.74 -1.55 -11.62
N SER A 185 -23.58 -2.88 -11.81
CA SER A 185 -24.63 -3.72 -12.41
C SER A 185 -25.78 -4.00 -11.43
N ASP A 186 -26.91 -4.44 -11.97
CA ASP A 186 -28.04 -4.91 -11.18
C ASP A 186 -27.60 -6.13 -10.34
N GLU A 187 -26.79 -7.04 -10.90
CA GLU A 187 -26.25 -8.20 -10.18
C GLU A 187 -25.49 -7.80 -8.91
N LEU A 188 -24.62 -6.81 -9.00
CA LEU A 188 -23.88 -6.33 -7.83
C LEU A 188 -24.81 -5.65 -6.82
N SER A 189 -25.79 -4.87 -7.29
CA SER A 189 -26.79 -4.26 -6.43
C SER A 189 -27.60 -5.31 -5.64
N GLU A 190 -28.04 -6.38 -6.30
CA GLU A 190 -28.74 -7.50 -5.68
C GLU A 190 -27.88 -8.22 -4.63
N LEU A 191 -26.60 -8.45 -4.92
CA LEU A 191 -25.66 -9.04 -3.96
C LEU A 191 -25.48 -8.15 -2.71
N ILE A 192 -25.40 -6.82 -2.89
CA ILE A 192 -25.32 -5.87 -1.77
C ILE A 192 -26.58 -5.93 -0.91
N LEU A 193 -27.76 -5.93 -1.54
CA LEU A 193 -29.04 -6.01 -0.82
C LEU A 193 -29.19 -7.38 -0.12
N SER A 194 -28.85 -8.48 -0.79
CA SER A 194 -28.86 -9.81 -0.16
C SER A 194 -27.93 -9.89 1.05
N TRP A 195 -26.76 -9.29 0.94
CA TRP A 195 -25.82 -9.21 2.06
C TRP A 195 -26.37 -8.36 3.22
N SER A 196 -27.03 -7.24 2.92
CA SER A 196 -27.64 -6.38 3.96
C SER A 196 -28.76 -7.07 4.74
N LEU A 197 -29.47 -8.01 4.11
CA LEU A 197 -30.52 -8.79 4.73
C LEU A 197 -29.99 -9.98 5.55
N ALA A 198 -28.76 -10.42 5.28
CA ALA A 198 -28.15 -11.59 5.90
C ALA A 198 -27.39 -11.28 7.20
N ILE A 199 -27.15 -9.98 7.49
CA ILE A 199 -26.40 -9.53 8.69
C ILE A 199 -27.23 -8.60 9.53
#